data_02f42d2212108439134117eabccaab7b
#
_entry.id   02f42d2212108439134117eabccaab7b
#
_cell.length_a   1.000
_cell.length_b   1.000
_cell.length_c   1.000
_cell.angle_alpha   90.00
_cell.angle_beta   90.00
_cell.angle_gamma   90.00
#
_symmetry.space_group_name_H-M   'P 1'
#
loop_
_entity.id
_entity.type
_entity.pdbx_description
1 polymer ?
#
loop_
_entity_poly.entity_id
_entity_poly.type
_entity_poly.pdbx_seq_one_letter_code
_entity_poly.pdbx_strand_id
1 'polypeptide(L)'
;MHNGAIMPTDARCLVETDESSPTVRLTGVLDRSEVEAVRDALLARLWRHPGVLLVDLSGVRIPDPVARDALDEVCRAVDDWPAARLLLDPHGPPPDAPPEPLDAELPPVAEAAREARVLVTGGCARWGLPELTEPACIAVTEMVNNVVAHAVTPMTLRLAPRGGALHVAVRDHSTGRPTYGGPAPVDSVGGRGLLLIDTVARRWGSTALPDGKVVWCVLYAEDEAAYRN
;
A
#
# COMPACT_ATOMS: atom_id res chain seq x y z
N MET A 1 26.58 44.98 -12.49
CA MET A 1 25.88 44.04 -13.39
C MET A 1 25.43 42.84 -12.55
N HIS A 2 24.15 42.86 -12.17
CA HIS A 2 23.59 41.75 -11.39
C HIS A 2 23.14 40.67 -12.39
N ASN A 3 23.83 39.55 -12.39
CA ASN A 3 23.47 38.39 -13.16
C ASN A 3 22.38 37.63 -12.37
N GLY A 4 21.13 37.98 -12.59
CA GLY A 4 19.98 37.25 -12.05
C GLY A 4 19.90 35.93 -12.78
N ALA A 5 20.30 34.85 -12.13
CA ALA A 5 19.99 33.51 -12.57
C ALA A 5 18.46 33.37 -12.57
N ILE A 6 17.84 33.34 -13.73
CA ILE A 6 16.43 32.94 -13.90
C ILE A 6 16.40 31.46 -13.59
N MET A 7 15.92 31.11 -12.41
CA MET A 7 15.59 29.72 -12.08
C MET A 7 14.41 29.30 -12.97
N PRO A 8 14.48 28.14 -13.63
CA PRO A 8 13.35 27.66 -14.43
C PRO A 8 12.14 27.45 -13.52
N THR A 9 11.06 28.14 -13.82
CA THR A 9 9.86 28.27 -12.96
C THR A 9 8.95 27.02 -13.05
N ASP A 10 9.28 26.01 -13.87
CA ASP A 10 8.41 24.88 -14.22
C ASP A 10 9.13 23.53 -14.09
N ALA A 11 10.01 23.34 -13.10
CA ALA A 11 10.57 22.02 -12.85
C ALA A 11 9.50 21.14 -12.18
N ARG A 12 9.04 20.11 -12.89
CA ARG A 12 8.19 19.05 -12.35
C ARG A 12 8.79 18.48 -11.06
N CYS A 13 7.95 17.92 -10.20
CA CYS A 13 8.43 17.22 -9.02
C CYS A 13 9.24 15.98 -9.44
N LEU A 14 10.51 15.96 -9.05
CA LEU A 14 11.40 14.83 -9.28
C LEU A 14 11.49 13.99 -8.01
N VAL A 15 11.39 12.68 -8.18
CA VAL A 15 11.57 11.69 -7.11
C VAL A 15 12.92 11.04 -7.29
N GLU A 16 13.87 11.36 -6.42
CA GLU A 16 15.20 10.76 -6.42
C GLU A 16 15.24 9.62 -5.40
N THR A 17 15.50 8.42 -5.87
CA THR A 17 15.61 7.22 -5.04
C THR A 17 17.00 6.62 -5.17
N ASP A 18 17.63 6.32 -4.04
CA ASP A 18 18.81 5.48 -3.96
C ASP A 18 18.41 4.13 -3.36
N GLU A 19 18.64 3.04 -4.08
CA GLU A 19 18.29 1.69 -3.61
C GLU A 19 19.04 1.27 -2.35
N SER A 20 20.20 1.88 -2.11
CA SER A 20 21.02 1.63 -0.91
C SER A 20 20.59 2.45 0.31
N SER A 21 19.74 3.47 0.12
CA SER A 21 19.31 4.40 1.17
C SER A 21 17.83 4.28 1.47
N PRO A 22 17.39 4.37 2.73
CA PRO A 22 15.97 4.50 3.06
C PRO A 22 15.40 5.87 2.70
N THR A 23 16.24 6.80 2.22
CA THR A 23 15.84 8.17 1.92
C THR A 23 15.37 8.31 0.48
N VAL A 24 14.22 8.91 0.30
CA VAL A 24 13.70 9.40 -0.97
C VAL A 24 13.66 10.91 -0.91
N ARG A 25 14.33 11.57 -1.86
CA ARG A 25 14.33 13.02 -1.95
C ARG A 25 13.37 13.48 -3.03
N LEU A 26 12.50 14.42 -2.66
CA LEU A 26 11.62 15.11 -3.60
C LEU A 26 12.18 16.51 -3.85
N THR A 27 12.21 16.94 -5.11
CA THR A 27 12.67 18.27 -5.50
C THR A 27 11.75 18.86 -6.57
N GLY A 28 11.66 20.20 -6.60
CA GLY A 28 10.88 20.92 -7.60
C GLY A 28 9.53 21.44 -7.10
N VAL A 29 8.53 21.46 -7.95
CA VAL A 29 7.18 21.93 -7.62
C VAL A 29 6.24 20.73 -7.57
N LEU A 30 5.60 20.53 -6.43
CA LEU A 30 4.57 19.52 -6.27
C LEU A 30 3.20 20.19 -6.48
N ASP A 31 2.58 19.90 -7.58
CA ASP A 31 1.19 20.24 -7.85
C ASP A 31 0.28 19.00 -7.77
N ARG A 32 -1.02 19.20 -7.90
CA ARG A 32 -1.99 18.12 -7.79
C ARG A 32 -1.76 17.02 -8.84
N SER A 33 -1.28 17.35 -10.03
CA SER A 33 -1.06 16.40 -11.12
C SER A 33 0.13 15.46 -10.86
N GLU A 34 1.09 15.92 -10.06
CA GLU A 34 2.31 15.17 -9.74
C GLU A 34 2.14 14.26 -8.49
N VAL A 35 1.12 14.54 -7.65
CA VAL A 35 0.93 13.82 -6.37
C VAL A 35 0.72 12.32 -6.58
N GLU A 36 -0.04 11.90 -7.60
CA GLU A 36 -0.26 10.48 -7.88
C GLU A 36 1.05 9.78 -8.31
N ALA A 37 1.86 10.44 -9.13
CA ALA A 37 3.15 9.91 -9.56
C ALA A 37 4.12 9.76 -8.37
N VAL A 38 4.13 10.73 -7.45
CA VAL A 38 4.91 10.67 -6.20
C VAL A 38 4.44 9.49 -5.35
N ARG A 39 3.14 9.35 -5.12
CA ARG A 39 2.57 8.22 -4.37
C ARG A 39 3.03 6.88 -4.96
N ASP A 40 2.83 6.70 -6.26
CA ASP A 40 3.13 5.44 -6.93
C ASP A 40 4.62 5.11 -6.87
N ALA A 41 5.50 6.12 -6.98
CA ALA A 41 6.94 5.95 -6.81
C ALA A 41 7.32 5.51 -5.39
N LEU A 42 6.73 6.14 -4.35
CA LEU A 42 6.96 5.79 -2.95
C LEU A 42 6.48 4.37 -2.64
N LEU A 43 5.29 4.00 -3.09
CA LEU A 43 4.72 2.67 -2.87
C LEU A 43 5.49 1.60 -3.64
N ALA A 44 5.92 1.87 -4.86
CA ALA A 44 6.78 0.95 -5.63
C ALA A 44 8.13 0.72 -4.93
N ARG A 45 8.70 1.76 -4.32
CA ARG A 45 9.92 1.66 -3.53
C ARG A 45 9.72 0.80 -2.28
N LEU A 46 8.64 1.04 -1.54
CA LEU A 46 8.29 0.28 -0.33
C LEU A 46 7.95 -1.18 -0.61
N TRP A 47 7.39 -1.46 -1.77
CA TRP A 47 7.14 -2.84 -2.16
C TRP A 47 8.44 -3.62 -2.33
N ARG A 48 9.43 -3.04 -3.00
CA ARG A 48 10.75 -3.67 -3.22
C ARG A 48 11.58 -3.76 -1.95
N HIS A 49 11.51 -2.74 -1.10
CA HIS A 49 12.30 -2.62 0.12
C HIS A 49 11.39 -2.18 1.28
N PRO A 50 10.69 -3.12 1.91
CA PRO A 50 9.85 -2.81 3.07
C PRO A 50 10.69 -2.28 4.23
N GLY A 51 10.14 -1.39 5.01
CA GLY A 51 10.82 -0.80 6.16
C GLY A 51 10.55 0.69 6.35
N VAL A 52 11.50 1.37 6.95
CA VAL A 52 11.43 2.82 7.14
C VAL A 52 11.71 3.53 5.82
N LEU A 53 10.83 4.45 5.43
CA LEU A 53 10.99 5.33 4.30
C LEU A 53 11.09 6.77 4.80
N LEU A 54 12.26 7.36 4.62
CA LEU A 54 12.52 8.75 4.95
C LEU A 54 12.27 9.60 3.71
N VAL A 55 11.28 10.50 3.76
CA VAL A 55 10.96 11.38 2.64
C VAL A 55 11.47 12.80 2.95
N ASP A 56 12.50 13.22 2.23
CA ASP A 56 13.06 14.56 2.31
C ASP A 56 12.29 15.51 1.38
N LEU A 57 11.53 16.41 1.98
CA LEU A 57 10.74 17.44 1.28
C LEU A 57 11.41 18.80 1.23
N SER A 58 12.67 18.92 1.71
CA SER A 58 13.36 20.21 1.82
C SER A 58 13.55 20.95 0.48
N GLY A 59 13.57 20.20 -0.63
CA GLY A 59 13.68 20.73 -1.99
C GLY A 59 12.35 20.97 -2.71
N VAL A 60 11.19 20.78 -2.02
CA VAL A 60 9.87 20.87 -2.63
C VAL A 60 9.18 22.19 -2.33
N ARG A 61 8.58 22.79 -3.34
CA ARG A 61 7.62 23.89 -3.18
C ARG A 61 6.21 23.36 -3.45
N ILE A 62 5.29 23.65 -2.54
CA ILE A 62 3.88 23.29 -2.65
C ILE A 62 3.09 24.60 -2.70
N PRO A 63 2.81 25.13 -3.91
CA PRO A 63 2.18 26.45 -4.06
C PRO A 63 0.69 26.41 -3.78
N ASP A 64 0.03 25.26 -3.90
CA ASP A 64 -1.41 25.09 -3.82
C ASP A 64 -1.79 24.35 -2.53
N PRO A 65 -2.73 24.89 -1.71
CA PRO A 65 -3.28 24.17 -0.56
C PRO A 65 -3.86 22.80 -0.92
N VAL A 66 -4.49 22.65 -2.09
CA VAL A 66 -5.05 21.37 -2.56
C VAL A 66 -3.95 20.33 -2.79
N ALA A 67 -2.77 20.75 -3.27
CA ALA A 67 -1.63 19.86 -3.40
C ALA A 67 -1.09 19.42 -2.03
N ARG A 68 -1.21 20.26 -1.01
CA ARG A 68 -0.84 19.92 0.37
C ARG A 68 -1.77 18.87 0.96
N ASP A 69 -3.08 19.05 0.81
CA ASP A 69 -4.08 18.08 1.26
C ASP A 69 -3.88 16.72 0.55
N ALA A 70 -3.56 16.78 -0.75
CA ALA A 70 -3.25 15.58 -1.53
C ALA A 70 -1.95 14.89 -1.07
N LEU A 71 -0.92 15.64 -0.66
CA LEU A 71 0.30 15.07 -0.06
C LEU A 71 0.00 14.39 1.28
N ASP A 72 -0.87 14.97 2.11
CA ASP A 72 -1.30 14.34 3.36
C ASP A 72 -2.06 13.03 3.10
N GLU A 73 -2.79 12.94 2.01
CA GLU A 73 -3.41 11.69 1.56
C GLU A 73 -2.37 10.64 1.12
N VAL A 74 -1.34 11.07 0.39
CA VAL A 74 -0.20 10.19 0.04
C VAL A 74 0.49 9.69 1.30
N CYS A 75 0.76 10.55 2.27
CA CYS A 75 1.37 10.17 3.54
C CYS A 75 0.54 9.11 4.27
N ARG A 76 -0.79 9.28 4.29
CA ARG A 76 -1.69 8.27 4.87
C ARG A 76 -1.65 6.95 4.09
N ALA A 77 -1.69 6.99 2.77
CA ALA A 77 -1.62 5.79 1.94
C ALA A 77 -0.29 5.04 2.12
N VAL A 78 0.83 5.76 2.26
CA VAL A 78 2.15 5.17 2.55
C VAL A 78 2.18 4.58 3.96
N ASP A 79 1.59 5.27 4.93
CA ASP A 79 1.53 4.80 6.32
C ASP A 79 0.67 3.55 6.47
N ASP A 80 -0.31 3.35 5.60
CA ASP A 80 -1.14 2.14 5.52
C ASP A 80 -0.46 0.98 4.77
N TRP A 81 0.66 1.25 4.12
CA TRP A 81 1.33 0.24 3.31
C TRP A 81 1.96 -0.86 4.18
N PRO A 82 1.79 -2.15 3.81
CA PRO A 82 2.35 -3.26 4.56
C PRO A 82 3.85 -3.13 4.79
N ALA A 83 4.27 -3.25 6.05
CA ALA A 83 5.67 -3.14 6.49
C ALA A 83 6.33 -1.78 6.21
N ALA A 84 5.56 -0.71 6.04
CA ALA A 84 6.08 0.64 5.86
C ALA A 84 6.09 1.47 7.15
N ARG A 85 7.03 2.39 7.23
CA ARG A 85 7.07 3.51 8.17
C ARG A 85 7.50 4.74 7.40
N LEU A 86 6.67 5.77 7.41
CA LEU A 86 6.99 7.04 6.77
C LEU A 86 7.53 8.05 7.78
N LEU A 87 8.64 8.69 7.43
CA LEU A 87 9.18 9.85 8.13
C LEU A 87 9.28 11.01 7.15
N LEU A 88 8.68 12.13 7.52
CA LEU A 88 8.75 13.38 6.77
C LEU A 88 9.86 14.33 7.30
N ASP A 89 10.38 14.05 8.48
CA ASP A 89 11.45 14.82 9.09
C ASP A 89 12.75 13.99 9.15
N PRO A 90 13.76 14.31 8.32
CA PRO A 90 15.03 13.61 8.31
C PRO A 90 15.85 13.81 9.59
N HIS A 91 15.47 14.77 10.44
CA HIS A 91 16.16 15.08 11.68
C HIS A 91 15.41 14.59 12.93
N GLY A 92 14.22 14.01 12.73
CA GLY A 92 13.45 13.39 13.80
C GLY A 92 14.09 12.09 14.31
N PRO A 93 13.72 11.62 15.51
CA PRO A 93 14.18 10.34 16.00
C PRO A 93 13.72 9.23 15.03
N PRO A 94 14.59 8.25 14.70
CA PRO A 94 14.18 7.14 13.87
C PRO A 94 13.01 6.40 14.55
N PRO A 95 11.94 6.08 13.82
CA PRO A 95 10.86 5.27 14.38
C PRO A 95 11.38 3.86 14.64
N ASP A 96 10.70 3.15 15.51
CA ASP A 96 10.91 1.71 15.66
C ASP A 96 10.76 1.04 14.28
N ALA A 97 11.71 0.17 13.96
CA ALA A 97 11.61 -0.60 12.72
C ALA A 97 10.30 -1.41 12.73
N PRO A 98 9.55 -1.42 11.62
CA PRO A 98 8.36 -2.25 11.53
C PRO A 98 8.75 -3.72 11.75
N PRO A 99 7.88 -4.54 12.36
CA PRO A 99 8.12 -5.98 12.46
C PRO A 99 8.37 -6.57 11.07
N GLU A 100 9.24 -7.57 11.00
CA GLU A 100 9.55 -8.24 9.75
C GLU A 100 8.27 -8.84 9.15
N PRO A 101 7.92 -8.51 7.89
CA PRO A 101 6.75 -9.06 7.22
C PRO A 101 6.92 -10.53 6.93
N LEU A 102 5.82 -11.24 6.72
CA LEU A 102 5.80 -12.56 6.14
C LEU A 102 5.49 -12.41 4.65
N ASP A 103 6.45 -12.73 3.79
CA ASP A 103 6.29 -12.75 2.35
C ASP A 103 6.24 -14.20 1.84
N ALA A 104 5.34 -14.49 0.90
CA ALA A 104 5.22 -15.79 0.27
C ALA A 104 4.84 -15.64 -1.21
N GLU A 105 5.54 -16.40 -2.07
CA GLU A 105 5.18 -16.53 -3.48
C GLU A 105 4.16 -17.65 -3.65
N LEU A 106 3.06 -17.35 -4.36
CA LEU A 106 1.98 -18.28 -4.62
C LEU A 106 1.75 -18.42 -6.13
N PRO A 107 1.56 -19.66 -6.63
CA PRO A 107 1.20 -19.87 -8.03
C PRO A 107 -0.28 -19.50 -8.28
N PRO A 108 -0.68 -19.17 -9.53
CA PRO A 108 -2.06 -18.83 -9.88
C PRO A 108 -2.95 -20.09 -10.06
N VAL A 109 -3.07 -20.88 -9.00
CA VAL A 109 -3.86 -22.13 -8.99
C VAL A 109 -4.92 -22.10 -7.88
N ALA A 110 -5.93 -22.95 -7.98
CA ALA A 110 -7.05 -22.98 -7.04
C ALA A 110 -6.62 -23.23 -5.57
N GLU A 111 -5.56 -23.96 -5.37
CA GLU A 111 -5.00 -24.31 -4.06
C GLU A 111 -4.34 -23.10 -3.37
N ALA A 112 -3.95 -22.07 -4.11
CA ALA A 112 -3.26 -20.89 -3.57
C ALA A 112 -4.05 -20.18 -2.45
N ALA A 113 -5.36 -20.11 -2.58
CA ALA A 113 -6.21 -19.53 -1.53
C ALA A 113 -6.17 -20.34 -0.22
N ARG A 114 -6.04 -21.66 -0.29
CA ARG A 114 -5.87 -22.51 0.90
C ARG A 114 -4.52 -22.27 1.55
N GLU A 115 -3.46 -22.19 0.76
CA GLU A 115 -2.12 -21.92 1.24
C GLU A 115 -2.02 -20.53 1.88
N ALA A 116 -2.61 -19.52 1.26
CA ALA A 116 -2.68 -18.17 1.82
C ALA A 116 -3.37 -18.13 3.19
N ARG A 117 -4.48 -18.87 3.39
CA ARG A 117 -5.13 -18.97 4.70
C ARG A 117 -4.26 -19.63 5.77
N VAL A 118 -3.45 -20.63 5.39
CA VAL A 118 -2.50 -21.26 6.32
C VAL A 118 -1.43 -20.25 6.77
N LEU A 119 -0.91 -19.45 5.84
CA LEU A 119 0.06 -18.38 6.14
C LEU A 119 -0.54 -17.30 7.04
N VAL A 120 -1.78 -16.86 6.77
CA VAL A 120 -2.51 -15.91 7.62
C VAL A 120 -2.67 -16.46 9.03
N THR A 121 -3.16 -17.70 9.16
CA THR A 121 -3.38 -18.32 10.47
C THR A 121 -2.08 -18.42 11.26
N GLY A 122 -1.00 -18.86 10.61
CA GLY A 122 0.33 -18.93 11.24
C GLY A 122 0.89 -17.56 11.61
N GLY A 123 0.72 -16.56 10.76
CA GLY A 123 1.13 -15.18 11.02
C GLY A 123 0.37 -14.58 12.20
N CYS A 124 -0.96 -14.65 12.21
CA CYS A 124 -1.78 -14.15 13.31
C CYS A 124 -1.40 -14.80 14.65
N ALA A 125 -1.19 -16.12 14.66
CA ALA A 125 -0.75 -16.83 15.87
C ALA A 125 0.64 -16.35 16.34
N ARG A 126 1.60 -16.17 15.41
CA ARG A 126 2.95 -15.68 15.70
C ARG A 126 2.95 -14.27 16.30
N TRP A 127 2.05 -13.41 15.84
CA TRP A 127 2.01 -12.00 16.24
C TRP A 127 1.00 -11.71 17.36
N GLY A 128 0.30 -12.73 17.88
CA GLY A 128 -0.68 -12.57 18.97
C GLY A 128 -1.93 -11.78 18.53
N LEU A 129 -2.37 -12.01 17.28
CA LEU A 129 -3.54 -11.37 16.67
C LEU A 129 -4.61 -12.41 16.28
N PRO A 130 -5.03 -13.32 17.21
CA PRO A 130 -5.95 -14.41 16.87
C PRO A 130 -7.32 -13.92 16.38
N GLU A 131 -7.79 -12.77 16.86
CA GLU A 131 -9.05 -12.14 16.51
C GLU A 131 -9.08 -11.66 15.05
N LEU A 132 -7.91 -11.39 14.46
CA LEU A 132 -7.79 -10.98 13.05
C LEU A 132 -7.70 -12.17 12.09
N THR A 133 -7.64 -13.40 12.59
CA THR A 133 -7.45 -14.59 11.73
C THR A 133 -8.60 -14.77 10.76
N GLU A 134 -9.85 -14.71 11.24
CA GLU A 134 -11.03 -14.92 10.40
C GLU A 134 -11.19 -13.80 9.34
N PRO A 135 -11.22 -12.50 9.70
CA PRO A 135 -11.34 -11.45 8.71
C PRO A 135 -10.16 -11.42 7.72
N ALA A 136 -8.94 -11.73 8.15
CA ALA A 136 -7.79 -11.81 7.26
C ALA A 136 -7.89 -13.02 6.29
N CYS A 137 -8.41 -14.16 6.73
CA CYS A 137 -8.65 -15.29 5.87
C CYS A 137 -9.72 -14.99 4.80
N ILE A 138 -10.75 -14.23 5.14
CA ILE A 138 -11.76 -13.76 4.17
C ILE A 138 -11.06 -12.86 3.15
N ALA A 139 -10.40 -11.80 3.60
CA ALA A 139 -9.75 -10.83 2.71
C ALA A 139 -8.73 -11.49 1.78
N VAL A 140 -7.80 -12.30 2.31
CA VAL A 140 -6.77 -12.95 1.50
C VAL A 140 -7.34 -13.94 0.50
N THR A 141 -8.42 -14.65 0.85
CA THR A 141 -9.09 -15.57 -0.07
C THR A 141 -9.62 -14.84 -1.29
N GLU A 142 -10.28 -13.69 -1.09
CA GLU A 142 -10.82 -12.90 -2.20
C GLU A 142 -9.71 -12.27 -3.05
N MET A 143 -8.64 -11.75 -2.41
CA MET A 143 -7.50 -11.20 -3.14
C MET A 143 -6.82 -12.25 -4.01
N VAL A 144 -6.55 -13.44 -3.48
CA VAL A 144 -5.91 -14.55 -4.21
C VAL A 144 -6.81 -15.06 -5.32
N ASN A 145 -8.12 -15.27 -5.04
CA ASN A 145 -9.07 -15.71 -6.05
C ASN A 145 -9.19 -14.70 -7.21
N ASN A 146 -9.09 -13.41 -6.93
CA ASN A 146 -9.08 -12.38 -7.97
C ASN A 146 -7.84 -12.51 -8.88
N VAL A 147 -6.67 -12.85 -8.34
CA VAL A 147 -5.48 -13.09 -9.16
C VAL A 147 -5.65 -14.37 -9.97
N VAL A 148 -6.12 -15.46 -9.36
CA VAL A 148 -6.32 -16.74 -10.06
C VAL A 148 -7.33 -16.60 -11.20
N ALA A 149 -8.42 -15.86 -10.98
CA ALA A 149 -9.50 -15.72 -11.97
C ALA A 149 -9.18 -14.71 -13.09
N HIS A 150 -8.47 -13.64 -12.78
CA HIS A 150 -8.39 -12.48 -13.68
C HIS A 150 -6.96 -12.15 -14.14
N ALA A 151 -5.96 -12.26 -13.28
CA ALA A 151 -4.58 -11.95 -13.61
C ALA A 151 -3.84 -13.15 -14.21
N VAL A 152 -4.08 -14.34 -13.65
CA VAL A 152 -3.45 -15.63 -14.05
C VAL A 152 -1.92 -15.51 -14.08
N THR A 153 -1.36 -14.82 -13.09
CA THR A 153 0.10 -14.64 -12.91
C THR A 153 0.53 -15.18 -11.56
N PRO A 154 1.81 -15.53 -11.35
CA PRO A 154 2.35 -15.68 -10.01
C PRO A 154 2.01 -14.45 -9.16
N MET A 155 1.90 -14.64 -7.86
CA MET A 155 1.57 -13.56 -6.93
C MET A 155 2.40 -13.63 -5.67
N THR A 156 2.67 -12.48 -5.07
CA THR A 156 3.32 -12.37 -3.76
C THR A 156 2.28 -11.97 -2.72
N LEU A 157 2.10 -12.80 -1.70
CA LEU A 157 1.36 -12.46 -0.50
C LEU A 157 2.31 -11.81 0.51
N ARG A 158 1.94 -10.65 1.06
CA ARG A 158 2.64 -9.99 2.17
C ARG A 158 1.70 -9.77 3.34
N LEU A 159 2.14 -10.19 4.53
CA LEU A 159 1.47 -9.95 5.81
C LEU A 159 2.39 -9.16 6.73
N ALA A 160 1.89 -8.10 7.35
CA ALA A 160 2.68 -7.28 8.26
C ALA A 160 1.84 -6.82 9.47
N PRO A 161 2.23 -7.15 10.70
CA PRO A 161 1.56 -6.65 11.89
C PRO A 161 2.00 -5.21 12.18
N ARG A 162 1.08 -4.39 12.71
CA ARG A 162 1.38 -3.02 13.10
C ARG A 162 0.39 -2.49 14.12
N GLY A 163 0.85 -2.24 15.36
CA GLY A 163 0.05 -1.54 16.39
C GLY A 163 -1.34 -2.15 16.61
N GLY A 164 -1.46 -3.48 16.73
CA GLY A 164 -2.74 -4.17 16.86
C GLY A 164 -3.50 -4.39 15.57
N ALA A 165 -3.01 -3.87 14.44
CA ALA A 165 -3.57 -4.10 13.11
C ALA A 165 -2.79 -5.18 12.35
N LEU A 166 -3.43 -5.76 11.36
CA LEU A 166 -2.80 -6.61 10.36
C LEU A 166 -2.96 -6.00 8.97
N HIS A 167 -1.84 -5.77 8.30
CA HIS A 167 -1.79 -5.37 6.90
C HIS A 167 -1.66 -6.62 6.04
N VAL A 168 -2.52 -6.75 5.05
CA VAL A 168 -2.54 -7.84 4.08
C VAL A 168 -2.41 -7.24 2.69
N ALA A 169 -1.50 -7.75 1.88
CA ALA A 169 -1.36 -7.34 0.49
C ALA A 169 -1.08 -8.52 -0.42
N VAL A 170 -1.66 -8.50 -1.62
CA VAL A 170 -1.40 -9.45 -2.69
C VAL A 170 -0.98 -8.65 -3.92
N ARG A 171 0.23 -8.93 -4.41
CA ARG A 171 0.75 -8.39 -5.67
C ARG A 171 0.58 -9.41 -6.79
N ASP A 172 0.12 -8.96 -7.92
CA ASP A 172 0.16 -9.71 -9.19
C ASP A 172 0.95 -8.95 -10.26
N HIS A 173 1.28 -9.62 -11.37
CA HIS A 173 2.03 -9.05 -12.49
C HIS A 173 1.13 -8.62 -13.66
N SER A 174 -0.15 -8.38 -13.41
CA SER A 174 -1.10 -7.92 -14.40
C SER A 174 -1.25 -6.39 -14.34
N THR A 175 -1.12 -5.73 -15.47
CA THR A 175 -1.32 -4.27 -15.59
C THR A 175 -2.81 -3.87 -15.69
N GLY A 176 -3.72 -4.86 -15.76
CA GLY A 176 -5.16 -4.62 -15.74
C GLY A 176 -5.63 -4.07 -14.39
N ARG A 177 -6.33 -2.93 -14.41
CA ARG A 177 -6.93 -2.40 -13.16
C ARG A 177 -7.97 -3.38 -12.65
N PRO A 178 -8.06 -3.62 -11.31
CA PRO A 178 -9.18 -4.35 -10.76
C PRO A 178 -10.45 -3.55 -11.05
N THR A 179 -11.40 -4.18 -11.71
CA THR A 179 -12.69 -3.57 -11.97
C THR A 179 -13.57 -3.73 -10.73
N TYR A 180 -13.75 -2.63 -10.00
CA TYR A 180 -14.81 -2.54 -9.01
C TYR A 180 -16.14 -2.37 -9.76
N GLY A 181 -16.87 -3.46 -9.93
CA GLY A 181 -18.16 -3.46 -10.67
C GLY A 181 -19.33 -2.83 -9.91
N GLY A 182 -19.11 -2.21 -8.73
CA GLY A 182 -20.20 -1.78 -7.84
C GLY A 182 -20.96 -2.99 -7.25
N PRO A 183 -22.09 -2.76 -6.55
CA PRO A 183 -22.96 -3.83 -6.10
C PRO A 183 -23.53 -4.57 -7.32
N ALA A 184 -22.94 -5.74 -7.61
CA ALA A 184 -23.36 -6.56 -8.73
C ALA A 184 -24.73 -7.20 -8.46
N PRO A 185 -25.58 -7.40 -9.50
CA PRO A 185 -26.81 -8.15 -9.34
C PRO A 185 -26.56 -9.51 -8.69
N VAL A 186 -27.55 -10.01 -7.93
CA VAL A 186 -27.45 -11.23 -7.11
C VAL A 186 -26.97 -12.45 -7.89
N ASP A 187 -27.15 -12.46 -9.21
CA ASP A 187 -26.84 -13.56 -10.11
C ASP A 187 -25.51 -13.43 -10.87
N SER A 188 -24.70 -12.37 -10.63
CA SER A 188 -23.42 -12.22 -11.31
C SER A 188 -22.30 -12.96 -10.56
N VAL A 189 -21.65 -13.87 -11.28
CA VAL A 189 -20.42 -14.54 -10.84
C VAL A 189 -19.27 -13.55 -11.10
N GLY A 190 -18.98 -12.68 -10.13
CA GLY A 190 -17.86 -11.71 -10.19
C GLY A 190 -18.24 -10.37 -9.54
N GLY A 191 -17.30 -9.76 -8.84
CA GLY A 191 -17.47 -8.44 -8.19
C GLY A 191 -17.86 -8.49 -6.71
N ARG A 192 -18.13 -9.65 -6.12
CA ARG A 192 -18.42 -9.79 -4.68
C ARG A 192 -17.16 -9.78 -3.80
N GLY A 193 -16.01 -10.15 -4.35
CA GLY A 193 -14.78 -10.28 -3.58
C GLY A 193 -14.33 -8.98 -2.96
N LEU A 194 -14.34 -7.88 -3.70
CA LEU A 194 -13.99 -6.56 -3.18
C LEU A 194 -15.02 -6.05 -2.15
N LEU A 195 -16.29 -6.43 -2.28
CA LEU A 195 -17.32 -6.11 -1.28
C LEU A 195 -17.08 -6.84 0.04
N LEU A 196 -16.60 -8.10 0.00
CA LEU A 196 -16.24 -8.84 1.22
C LEU A 196 -15.01 -8.20 1.90
N ILE A 197 -14.02 -7.78 1.14
CA ILE A 197 -12.87 -7.03 1.68
C ILE A 197 -13.35 -5.73 2.34
N ASP A 198 -14.24 -4.99 1.68
CA ASP A 198 -14.82 -3.74 2.22
C ASP A 198 -15.61 -3.97 3.52
N THR A 199 -16.20 -5.16 3.70
CA THR A 199 -16.94 -5.51 4.91
C THR A 199 -16.03 -5.80 6.10
N VAL A 200 -14.88 -6.43 5.88
CA VAL A 200 -14.00 -6.89 6.97
C VAL A 200 -12.81 -5.95 7.22
N ALA A 201 -12.44 -5.12 6.24
CA ALA A 201 -11.30 -4.23 6.35
C ALA A 201 -11.74 -2.82 6.75
N ARG A 202 -10.95 -2.19 7.61
CA ARG A 202 -11.13 -0.76 7.92
C ARG A 202 -10.79 0.12 6.72
N ARG A 203 -9.77 -0.25 5.99
CA ARG A 203 -9.33 0.39 4.75
C ARG A 203 -8.79 -0.65 3.80
N TRP A 204 -8.99 -0.44 2.53
CA TRP A 204 -8.40 -1.24 1.48
C TRP A 204 -8.19 -0.40 0.22
N GLY A 205 -7.37 -0.88 -0.67
CA GLY A 205 -7.10 -0.20 -1.94
C GLY A 205 -6.37 -1.07 -2.94
N SER A 206 -6.17 -0.50 -4.12
CA SER A 206 -5.34 -1.07 -5.17
C SER A 206 -4.39 -0.02 -5.70
N THR A 207 -3.13 -0.40 -5.87
CA THR A 207 -2.07 0.47 -6.36
C THR A 207 -1.41 -0.16 -7.57
N ALA A 208 -1.31 0.61 -8.67
CA ALA A 208 -0.54 0.20 -9.83
C ALA A 208 0.96 0.27 -9.54
N LEU A 209 1.69 -0.75 -9.99
CA LEU A 209 3.14 -0.79 -10.00
C LEU A 209 3.63 -0.81 -11.46
N PRO A 210 4.91 -0.49 -11.73
CA PRO A 210 5.45 -0.53 -13.08
C PRO A 210 5.29 -1.89 -13.78
N ASP A 211 5.26 -2.96 -13.02
CA ASP A 211 5.23 -4.36 -13.48
C ASP A 211 4.07 -5.17 -12.87
N GLY A 212 2.95 -4.53 -12.57
CA GLY A 212 1.78 -5.19 -12.03
C GLY A 212 0.92 -4.29 -11.14
N LYS A 213 0.26 -4.87 -10.16
CA LYS A 213 -0.53 -4.15 -9.15
C LYS A 213 -0.49 -4.84 -7.80
N VAL A 214 -0.79 -4.09 -6.76
CA VAL A 214 -0.99 -4.58 -5.39
C VAL A 214 -2.40 -4.25 -4.96
N VAL A 215 -3.13 -5.24 -4.47
CA VAL A 215 -4.36 -5.05 -3.70
C VAL A 215 -3.99 -5.24 -2.24
N TRP A 216 -4.40 -4.31 -1.38
CA TRP A 216 -4.05 -4.32 0.04
C TRP A 216 -5.23 -3.98 0.92
N CYS A 217 -5.21 -4.42 2.17
CA CYS A 217 -6.14 -4.01 3.20
C CYS A 217 -5.50 -3.95 4.57
N VAL A 218 -6.15 -3.18 5.47
CA VAL A 218 -5.78 -3.04 6.88
C VAL A 218 -6.94 -3.51 7.74
N LEU A 219 -6.66 -4.46 8.60
CA LEU A 219 -7.61 -5.09 9.51
C LEU A 219 -7.29 -4.70 10.94
N TYR A 220 -8.31 -4.41 11.73
CA TYR A 220 -8.20 -4.09 13.16
C TYR A 220 -9.04 -5.05 13.97
N ALA A 221 -8.68 -5.29 15.23
CA ALA A 221 -9.52 -6.01 16.16
C ALA A 221 -10.86 -5.28 16.38
N GLU A 222 -11.94 -6.01 16.65
CA GLU A 222 -13.30 -5.46 16.79
C GLU A 222 -13.42 -4.36 17.84
N ASP A 223 -12.62 -4.42 18.92
CA ASP A 223 -12.61 -3.41 19.98
C ASP A 223 -12.15 -2.03 19.50
N GLU A 224 -11.36 -1.96 18.42
CA GLU A 224 -10.98 -0.70 17.77
C GLU A 224 -11.95 -0.29 16.66
N ALA A 225 -12.74 -1.21 16.12
CA ALA A 225 -13.76 -0.92 15.10
C ALA A 225 -14.94 -0.12 15.69
N ALA A 226 -15.17 -0.14 17.00
CA ALA A 226 -16.22 0.64 17.68
C ALA A 226 -16.01 2.17 17.62
N TYR A 227 -14.82 2.65 17.23
CA TYR A 227 -14.53 4.08 17.02
C TYR A 227 -14.81 4.57 15.58
N ARG A 228 -15.56 3.82 14.80
CA ARG A 228 -15.95 4.17 13.42
C ARG A 228 -17.14 5.11 13.29
N ASN A 229 -17.55 5.82 14.33
CA ASN A 229 -18.62 6.83 14.25
C ASN A 229 -18.07 8.24 14.24
#